data_dab280d8a9a3e6134944708bde20a8ff
#
_entry.id   dab280d8a9a3e6134944708bde20a8ff
#
_cell.length_a   1.000
_cell.length_b   1.000
_cell.length_c   1.000
_cell.angle_alpha   90.00
_cell.angle_beta   90.00
_cell.angle_gamma   90.00
#
_symmetry.space_group_name_H-M   'P 1'
#
loop_
_entity.id
_entity.type
_entity.pdbx_description
1 polymer ?
#
loop_
_entity_poly.entity_id
_entity_poly.type
_entity_poly.pdbx_seq_one_letter_code
_entity_poly.pdbx_strand_id
1 'polypeptide(L)'
;MLRISKTLPRIGRGLPIRGPSVGLAVRSFAQVVQTQKHARRATKQEGTVAEFFENLDGESPPFPPRFADLKKEMCADRGAMEHAWRAVLKELEDATEEIAQRGNEMVMRVPYEDVQRGLSEEQLKMLKKTGVMIVTGGVPEQEALGWKQSLREYIAANQEKVKGAPSDKIVFYEIYNSQAQILARTHPALIATQKYLLSLWHTSVPDTGVSVRTPISYSDRFRIRPPGPSVFTLGAHVDGGSIERWEDPAFRSVWKRVLEGGDAWKLYDAFDISPRLDAIQDLYNAPNQCSIFRPWQGWTALSHTGPGEGTLRVLPMLSLATAYIVLRPFFRLRSEYASKASSPTDIPLQADAWVLDLENPEFPGSTPGKTQAITPVTHPHLRIDKTVVSIPRVNPGDQVYWHTDLVHAVEADHNGAGDSSVMYIPAVPLTERNAAYLRDQRDTFLKGYPSP
;
A
#
# COMPACT_ATOMS: atom_id res chain seq x y z
N MET A 1 1.33 -13.56 -65.21
CA MET A 1 0.39 -14.52 -65.80
C MET A 1 0.44 -15.79 -65.01
N LEU A 2 -0.62 -16.08 -64.27
CA LEU A 2 -1.29 -17.39 -64.11
C LEU A 2 -2.30 -17.29 -62.97
N ARG A 3 -3.58 -17.22 -63.35
CA ARG A 3 -4.71 -17.43 -62.47
C ARG A 3 -4.86 -18.91 -62.18
N ILE A 4 -5.08 -19.27 -60.90
CA ILE A 4 -5.67 -20.58 -60.58
C ILE A 4 -6.87 -20.34 -59.63
N SER A 5 -8.05 -20.53 -60.18
CA SER A 5 -9.32 -20.73 -59.53
C SER A 5 -9.37 -22.10 -58.90
N LYS A 6 -9.85 -22.26 -57.65
CA LYS A 6 -10.41 -23.51 -57.13
C LYS A 6 -11.59 -23.24 -56.22
N THR A 7 -12.70 -23.74 -56.70
CA THR A 7 -14.04 -23.91 -56.17
C THR A 7 -14.05 -24.74 -54.88
N LEU A 8 -14.85 -24.29 -53.86
CA LEU A 8 -15.26 -25.07 -52.70
C LEU A 8 -16.57 -25.82 -52.94
N PRO A 9 -16.76 -27.03 -52.45
CA PRO A 9 -18.03 -27.73 -52.51
C PRO A 9 -18.94 -27.37 -51.34
N ARG A 10 -20.22 -27.20 -51.63
CA ARG A 10 -21.36 -27.09 -50.68
C ARG A 10 -21.60 -28.46 -50.05
N ILE A 11 -21.71 -28.51 -48.70
CA ILE A 11 -22.27 -29.65 -47.95
C ILE A 11 -23.49 -29.17 -47.13
N GLY A 12 -24.46 -29.97 -47.11
CA GLY A 12 -25.84 -29.95 -46.81
C GLY A 12 -26.34 -29.41 -45.47
N ARG A 13 -27.61 -29.04 -45.51
CA ARG A 13 -28.50 -28.63 -44.41
C ARG A 13 -28.72 -29.77 -43.42
N GLY A 14 -28.39 -29.59 -42.14
CA GLY A 14 -28.85 -30.41 -41.02
C GLY A 14 -29.84 -29.62 -40.16
N LEU A 15 -30.90 -30.27 -39.72
CA LEU A 15 -32.05 -29.80 -38.97
C LEU A 15 -31.71 -29.24 -37.57
N PRO A 16 -32.49 -28.31 -36.99
CA PRO A 16 -32.19 -27.71 -35.71
C PRO A 16 -32.70 -28.57 -34.55
N ILE A 17 -31.82 -28.92 -33.65
CA ILE A 17 -32.15 -29.45 -32.31
C ILE A 17 -32.41 -28.26 -31.40
N ARG A 18 -33.67 -28.09 -30.97
CA ARG A 18 -34.03 -27.13 -29.90
C ARG A 18 -33.67 -27.71 -28.55
N GLY A 19 -32.65 -27.14 -27.88
CA GLY A 19 -32.40 -27.27 -26.45
C GLY A 19 -32.85 -26.00 -25.74
N PRO A 20 -33.20 -26.04 -24.43
CA PRO A 20 -33.71 -24.88 -23.69
C PRO A 20 -32.61 -23.82 -23.55
N SER A 21 -32.91 -22.62 -24.05
CA SER A 21 -32.06 -21.44 -23.88
C SER A 21 -32.13 -20.95 -22.44
N VAL A 22 -31.13 -21.28 -21.64
CA VAL A 22 -30.82 -20.53 -20.42
C VAL A 22 -30.14 -19.23 -20.86
N GLY A 23 -30.94 -18.18 -20.97
CA GLY A 23 -30.46 -16.84 -21.27
C GLY A 23 -29.70 -16.28 -20.09
N LEU A 24 -28.43 -16.64 -19.92
CA LEU A 24 -27.51 -15.84 -19.16
C LEU A 24 -27.26 -14.53 -19.92
N ALA A 25 -27.93 -13.47 -19.47
CA ALA A 25 -27.62 -12.12 -19.91
C ALA A 25 -26.22 -11.74 -19.44
N VAL A 26 -25.21 -12.11 -20.21
CA VAL A 26 -23.87 -11.51 -20.09
C VAL A 26 -24.02 -10.05 -20.52
N ARG A 27 -24.33 -9.17 -19.56
CA ARG A 27 -24.21 -7.74 -19.81
C ARG A 27 -22.74 -7.47 -20.10
N SER A 28 -22.43 -7.00 -21.30
CA SER A 28 -21.07 -6.62 -21.70
C SER A 28 -20.57 -5.58 -20.70
N PHE A 29 -19.33 -5.73 -20.23
CA PHE A 29 -18.63 -4.79 -19.36
C PHE A 29 -18.73 -3.33 -19.87
N ALA A 30 -18.84 -3.13 -21.18
CA ALA A 30 -19.04 -1.84 -21.83
C ALA A 30 -20.42 -1.21 -21.55
N GLN A 31 -21.47 -2.00 -21.29
CA GLN A 31 -22.81 -1.47 -21.02
C GLN A 31 -23.02 -1.07 -19.56
N VAL A 32 -22.30 -1.69 -18.60
CA VAL A 32 -22.36 -1.32 -17.18
C VAL A 32 -21.65 0.03 -16.95
N VAL A 33 -20.61 0.33 -17.72
CA VAL A 33 -19.87 1.61 -17.65
C VAL A 33 -20.68 2.81 -18.16
N GLN A 34 -21.76 2.60 -18.95
CA GLN A 34 -22.55 3.70 -19.52
C GLN A 34 -23.68 4.21 -18.62
N THR A 35 -24.05 3.52 -17.54
CA THR A 35 -25.27 3.87 -16.77
C THR A 35 -25.01 4.59 -15.46
N GLN A 36 -23.77 4.68 -14.97
CA GLN A 36 -23.45 5.57 -13.87
C GLN A 36 -22.95 6.91 -14.42
N LYS A 37 -23.70 7.98 -14.18
CA LYS A 37 -23.22 9.36 -14.30
C LYS A 37 -22.02 9.46 -13.34
N HIS A 38 -20.80 9.22 -13.85
CA HIS A 38 -19.59 9.52 -13.11
C HIS A 38 -19.62 11.01 -12.78
N ALA A 39 -19.87 11.34 -11.52
CA ALA A 39 -19.53 12.66 -11.04
C ALA A 39 -18.06 12.87 -11.46
N ARG A 40 -17.79 13.94 -12.23
CA ARG A 40 -16.42 14.29 -12.60
C ARG A 40 -15.64 14.33 -11.29
N ARG A 41 -14.64 13.47 -11.16
CA ARG A 41 -13.75 13.49 -10.00
C ARG A 41 -13.18 14.91 -9.91
N ALA A 42 -13.25 15.51 -8.72
CA ALA A 42 -12.62 16.79 -8.51
C ALA A 42 -11.14 16.66 -8.88
N THR A 43 -10.66 17.53 -9.76
CA THR A 43 -9.23 17.55 -10.12
C THR A 43 -8.47 17.87 -8.84
N LYS A 44 -7.49 17.05 -8.50
CA LYS A 44 -6.57 17.34 -7.39
C LYS A 44 -5.75 18.58 -7.73
N GLN A 45 -5.44 19.37 -6.71
CA GLN A 45 -4.49 20.47 -6.86
C GLN A 45 -3.10 19.92 -7.17
N GLU A 46 -2.30 20.66 -7.93
CA GLU A 46 -0.88 20.37 -8.07
C GLU A 46 -0.20 20.49 -6.70
N GLY A 47 0.71 19.57 -6.41
CA GLY A 47 1.51 19.55 -5.19
C GLY A 47 2.60 18.52 -5.30
N THR A 48 3.50 18.48 -4.33
CA THR A 48 4.63 17.54 -4.32
C THR A 48 4.34 16.36 -3.41
N VAL A 49 5.06 15.25 -3.62
CA VAL A 49 4.98 14.09 -2.72
C VAL A 49 5.40 14.46 -1.29
N ALA A 50 6.28 15.46 -1.12
CA ALA A 50 6.73 15.93 0.19
C ALA A 50 5.56 16.47 1.04
N GLU A 51 4.63 17.21 0.43
CA GLU A 51 3.48 17.78 1.12
C GLU A 51 2.58 16.71 1.76
N PHE A 52 2.46 15.54 1.15
CA PHE A 52 1.67 14.44 1.70
C PHE A 52 2.29 13.84 2.97
N PHE A 53 3.60 13.96 3.14
CA PHE A 53 4.38 13.41 4.25
C PHE A 53 4.86 14.45 5.28
N GLU A 54 4.44 15.70 5.19
CA GLU A 54 4.87 16.77 6.12
C GLU A 54 4.57 16.48 7.59
N ASN A 55 3.53 15.70 7.89
CA ASN A 55 3.10 15.41 9.25
C ASN A 55 3.95 14.33 9.95
N LEU A 56 4.93 13.73 9.28
CA LEU A 56 5.72 12.65 9.87
C LEU A 56 6.63 13.14 11.01
N ASP A 57 7.04 14.42 10.97
CA ASP A 57 7.92 15.04 11.96
C ASP A 57 7.25 16.22 12.69
N GLY A 58 5.98 16.53 12.40
CA GLY A 58 5.28 17.71 12.88
C GLY A 58 4.14 17.44 13.85
N GLU A 59 3.71 18.47 14.56
CA GLU A 59 2.47 18.47 15.34
C GLU A 59 1.26 18.60 14.39
N SER A 60 0.26 17.74 14.60
CA SER A 60 -1.00 17.84 13.88
C SER A 60 -1.88 18.92 14.52
N PRO A 61 -2.64 19.71 13.75
CA PRO A 61 -3.61 20.62 14.32
C PRO A 61 -4.67 19.83 15.10
N PRO A 62 -5.24 20.41 16.19
CA PRO A 62 -6.24 19.74 16.99
C PRO A 62 -7.49 19.42 16.16
N PHE A 63 -8.05 18.24 16.40
CA PHE A 63 -9.27 17.81 15.70
C PHE A 63 -10.51 18.55 16.23
N PRO A 64 -11.48 18.89 15.36
CA PRO A 64 -12.77 19.41 15.77
C PRO A 64 -13.53 18.46 16.71
N PRO A 65 -14.41 18.98 17.62
CA PRO A 65 -15.18 18.18 18.58
C PRO A 65 -16.01 17.04 17.97
N ARG A 66 -16.45 17.15 16.70
CA ARG A 66 -17.18 16.09 15.99
C ARG A 66 -16.44 14.75 15.95
N PHE A 67 -15.13 14.76 16.10
CA PHE A 67 -14.33 13.51 16.11
C PHE A 67 -14.45 12.76 17.45
N ALA A 68 -14.79 13.43 18.55
CA ALA A 68 -15.21 12.76 19.77
C ALA A 68 -16.56 12.04 19.58
N ASP A 69 -17.50 12.68 18.88
CA ASP A 69 -18.78 12.05 18.55
C ASP A 69 -18.58 10.82 17.62
N LEU A 70 -17.68 10.93 16.67
CA LEU A 70 -17.28 9.80 15.82
C LEU A 70 -16.72 8.61 16.61
N LYS A 71 -15.90 8.85 17.66
CA LYS A 71 -15.44 7.79 18.55
C LYS A 71 -16.60 7.13 19.31
N LYS A 72 -17.56 7.92 19.80
CA LYS A 72 -18.76 7.42 20.47
C LYS A 72 -19.60 6.54 19.54
N GLU A 73 -19.77 6.96 18.29
CA GLU A 73 -20.47 6.19 17.25
C GLU A 73 -19.81 4.80 17.02
N MET A 74 -18.49 4.75 16.99
CA MET A 74 -17.73 3.53 16.73
C MET A 74 -17.62 2.60 17.93
N CYS A 75 -17.75 3.11 19.16
CA CYS A 75 -17.62 2.34 20.39
C CYS A 75 -19.01 1.91 20.92
N ALA A 76 -19.58 0.85 20.35
CA ALA A 76 -20.89 0.34 20.78
C ALA A 76 -20.86 -0.29 22.17
N ASP A 77 -19.77 -0.96 22.54
CA ASP A 77 -19.57 -1.60 23.85
C ASP A 77 -18.19 -1.21 24.42
N ARG A 78 -18.22 -0.42 25.51
CA ARG A 78 -17.02 0.05 26.20
C ARG A 78 -16.20 -1.10 26.80
N GLY A 79 -16.85 -2.09 27.40
CA GLY A 79 -16.19 -3.25 28.00
C GLY A 79 -15.52 -4.12 26.95
N ALA A 80 -16.18 -4.36 25.82
CA ALA A 80 -15.59 -5.10 24.71
C ALA A 80 -14.38 -4.33 24.10
N MET A 81 -14.45 -3.00 23.99
CA MET A 81 -13.34 -2.18 23.50
C MET A 81 -12.13 -2.26 24.44
N GLU A 82 -12.35 -2.16 25.78
CA GLU A 82 -11.28 -2.30 26.76
C GLU A 82 -10.68 -3.71 26.78
N HIS A 83 -11.51 -4.74 26.59
CA HIS A 83 -11.02 -6.12 26.47
C HIS A 83 -10.11 -6.29 25.24
N ALA A 84 -10.56 -5.82 24.07
CA ALA A 84 -9.75 -5.87 22.85
C ALA A 84 -8.41 -5.15 23.02
N TRP A 85 -8.42 -3.98 23.64
CA TRP A 85 -7.20 -3.22 23.92
C TRP A 85 -6.19 -4.04 24.74
N ARG A 86 -6.64 -4.60 25.89
CA ARG A 86 -5.78 -5.42 26.74
C ARG A 86 -5.24 -6.66 26.03
N ALA A 87 -6.11 -7.34 25.24
CA ALA A 87 -5.73 -8.52 24.49
C ALA A 87 -4.69 -8.19 23.39
N VAL A 88 -4.90 -7.12 22.64
CA VAL A 88 -3.97 -6.65 21.61
C VAL A 88 -2.62 -6.26 22.23
N LEU A 89 -2.62 -5.51 23.33
CA LEU A 89 -1.36 -5.11 23.99
C LEU A 89 -0.56 -6.32 24.49
N LYS A 90 -1.24 -7.33 25.04
CA LYS A 90 -0.58 -8.55 25.49
C LYS A 90 0.10 -9.30 24.34
N GLU A 91 -0.58 -9.43 23.19
CA GLU A 91 0.03 -10.09 22.03
C GLU A 91 1.16 -9.22 21.40
N LEU A 92 1.07 -7.88 21.48
CA LEU A 92 2.11 -6.97 21.01
C LEU A 92 3.41 -7.11 21.81
N GLU A 93 3.35 -7.39 23.10
CA GLU A 93 4.52 -7.58 23.94
C GLU A 93 5.42 -8.68 23.37
N ASP A 94 4.84 -9.88 23.14
CA ASP A 94 5.58 -11.03 22.58
C ASP A 94 6.01 -10.77 21.11
N ALA A 95 5.12 -10.22 20.29
CA ALA A 95 5.41 -10.01 18.89
C ALA A 95 6.50 -8.95 18.65
N THR A 96 6.52 -7.87 19.43
CA THR A 96 7.57 -6.84 19.34
C THR A 96 8.92 -7.36 19.82
N GLU A 97 8.94 -8.24 20.82
CA GLU A 97 10.15 -8.90 21.26
C GLU A 97 10.70 -9.87 20.22
N GLU A 98 9.83 -10.71 19.61
CA GLU A 98 10.23 -11.59 18.50
C GLU A 98 10.90 -10.80 17.37
N ILE A 99 10.29 -9.66 16.96
CA ILE A 99 10.86 -8.83 15.87
C ILE A 99 12.17 -8.19 16.30
N ALA A 100 12.26 -7.69 17.54
CA ALA A 100 13.50 -7.09 18.05
C ALA A 100 14.68 -8.07 18.08
N GLN A 101 14.42 -9.37 18.34
CA GLN A 101 15.43 -10.42 18.36
C GLN A 101 15.82 -10.89 16.95
N ARG A 102 14.84 -11.08 16.06
CA ARG A 102 15.06 -11.66 14.73
C ARG A 102 15.41 -10.61 13.66
N GLY A 103 15.04 -9.36 13.88
CA GLY A 103 15.33 -8.29 12.96
C GLY A 103 14.80 -8.54 11.54
N ASN A 104 15.64 -8.36 10.55
CA ASN A 104 15.29 -8.51 9.15
C ASN A 104 15.10 -9.96 8.66
N GLU A 105 15.40 -10.97 9.49
CA GLU A 105 15.04 -12.36 9.21
C GLU A 105 13.51 -12.57 9.14
N MET A 106 12.74 -11.63 9.71
CA MET A 106 11.28 -11.60 9.58
C MET A 106 10.81 -11.25 8.17
N VAL A 107 11.66 -10.70 7.31
CA VAL A 107 11.33 -10.33 5.93
C VAL A 107 11.69 -11.50 5.01
N MET A 108 10.66 -12.15 4.50
CA MET A 108 10.83 -13.33 3.66
C MET A 108 11.43 -12.99 2.29
N ARG A 109 12.40 -13.80 1.86
CA ARG A 109 12.96 -13.80 0.50
C ARG A 109 12.57 -15.09 -0.20
N VAL A 110 12.07 -14.98 -1.43
CA VAL A 110 11.69 -16.11 -2.24
C VAL A 110 12.27 -15.98 -3.65
N PRO A 111 12.80 -17.07 -4.24
CA PRO A 111 13.13 -17.13 -5.65
C PRO A 111 11.89 -16.92 -6.52
N TYR A 112 12.03 -16.30 -7.68
CA TYR A 112 10.93 -16.12 -8.61
C TYR A 112 10.29 -17.45 -9.06
N GLU A 113 11.08 -18.51 -9.13
CA GLU A 113 10.62 -19.86 -9.42
C GLU A 113 9.59 -20.37 -8.39
N ASP A 114 9.72 -19.98 -7.12
CA ASP A 114 8.74 -20.35 -6.09
C ASP A 114 7.42 -19.59 -6.32
N VAL A 115 7.48 -18.32 -6.73
CA VAL A 115 6.28 -17.56 -7.11
C VAL A 115 5.56 -18.22 -8.30
N GLN A 116 6.31 -18.73 -9.27
CA GLN A 116 5.72 -19.42 -10.44
C GLN A 116 5.08 -20.76 -10.08
N ARG A 117 5.65 -21.49 -9.12
CA ARG A 117 5.12 -22.79 -8.65
C ARG A 117 4.01 -22.63 -7.60
N GLY A 118 3.90 -21.48 -6.97
CA GLY A 118 3.12 -21.23 -5.78
C GLY A 118 3.96 -21.40 -4.51
N LEU A 119 3.80 -20.47 -3.56
CA LEU A 119 4.50 -20.52 -2.27
C LEU A 119 4.05 -21.71 -1.43
N SER A 120 4.94 -22.24 -0.58
CA SER A 120 4.58 -23.26 0.41
C SER A 120 3.62 -22.71 1.46
N GLU A 121 2.97 -23.60 2.23
CA GLU A 121 2.06 -23.19 3.31
C GLU A 121 2.78 -22.35 4.36
N GLU A 122 4.03 -22.68 4.70
CA GLU A 122 4.86 -21.94 5.64
C GLU A 122 5.20 -20.54 5.09
N GLN A 123 5.57 -20.47 3.81
CA GLN A 123 5.84 -19.18 3.14
C GLN A 123 4.57 -18.31 3.11
N LEU A 124 3.41 -18.89 2.79
CA LEU A 124 2.13 -18.19 2.80
C LEU A 124 1.74 -17.70 4.20
N LYS A 125 1.93 -18.54 5.22
CA LYS A 125 1.68 -18.18 6.62
C LYS A 125 2.58 -17.02 7.06
N MET A 126 3.87 -17.10 6.71
CA MET A 126 4.83 -16.02 6.99
C MET A 126 4.44 -14.73 6.28
N LEU A 127 4.13 -14.76 4.98
CA LEU A 127 3.70 -13.60 4.21
C LEU A 127 2.44 -12.95 4.81
N LYS A 128 1.44 -13.74 5.19
CA LYS A 128 0.22 -13.23 5.82
C LYS A 128 0.48 -12.64 7.22
N LYS A 129 1.42 -13.19 7.98
CA LYS A 129 1.84 -12.65 9.29
C LYS A 129 2.57 -11.33 9.15
N THR A 130 3.56 -11.28 8.24
CA THR A 130 4.50 -10.16 8.13
C THR A 130 4.04 -9.07 7.17
N GLY A 131 3.27 -9.42 6.13
CA GLY A 131 2.76 -8.48 5.13
C GLY A 131 3.82 -7.98 4.13
N VAL A 132 5.00 -8.62 4.05
CA VAL A 132 6.11 -8.18 3.18
C VAL A 132 6.84 -9.38 2.58
N MET A 133 7.32 -9.21 1.34
CA MET A 133 8.06 -10.24 0.62
C MET A 133 9.07 -9.61 -0.36
N ILE A 134 10.22 -10.24 -0.48
CA ILE A 134 11.22 -9.96 -1.52
C ILE A 134 11.21 -11.12 -2.50
N VAL A 135 11.03 -10.84 -3.80
CA VAL A 135 11.16 -11.83 -4.89
C VAL A 135 12.48 -11.61 -5.60
N THR A 136 13.31 -12.65 -5.65
CA THR A 136 14.66 -12.58 -6.23
C THR A 136 14.73 -13.27 -7.58
N GLY A 137 15.57 -12.76 -8.49
CA GLY A 137 15.90 -13.44 -9.75
C GLY A 137 14.83 -13.39 -10.84
N GLY A 138 13.74 -12.62 -10.66
CA GLY A 138 12.68 -12.53 -11.67
C GLY A 138 13.05 -11.64 -12.87
N VAL A 139 13.83 -10.60 -12.65
CA VAL A 139 14.37 -9.72 -13.69
C VAL A 139 15.88 -9.87 -13.72
N PRO A 140 16.51 -10.07 -14.88
CA PRO A 140 17.96 -10.11 -14.98
C PRO A 140 18.59 -8.79 -14.49
N GLU A 141 19.70 -8.90 -13.73
CA GLU A 141 20.40 -7.75 -13.18
C GLU A 141 20.79 -6.74 -14.26
N GLN A 142 21.35 -7.21 -15.38
CA GLN A 142 21.78 -6.36 -16.47
C GLN A 142 20.61 -5.60 -17.13
N GLU A 143 19.42 -6.19 -17.16
CA GLU A 143 18.24 -5.54 -17.67
C GLU A 143 17.78 -4.40 -16.73
N ALA A 144 17.73 -4.64 -15.42
CA ALA A 144 17.40 -3.62 -14.41
C ALA A 144 18.41 -2.46 -14.41
N LEU A 145 19.71 -2.77 -14.55
CA LEU A 145 20.76 -1.76 -14.71
C LEU A 145 20.61 -0.96 -15.99
N GLY A 146 20.20 -1.61 -17.08
CA GLY A 146 19.88 -0.95 -18.36
C GLY A 146 18.72 0.03 -18.22
N TRP A 147 17.66 -0.33 -17.49
CA TRP A 147 16.56 0.59 -17.16
C TRP A 147 17.05 1.81 -16.39
N LYS A 148 17.89 1.60 -15.37
CA LYS A 148 18.50 2.69 -14.60
C LYS A 148 19.32 3.62 -15.46
N GLN A 149 20.15 3.08 -16.36
CA GLN A 149 20.97 3.87 -17.28
C GLN A 149 20.08 4.72 -18.21
N SER A 150 19.03 4.12 -18.78
CA SER A 150 18.06 4.84 -19.61
C SER A 150 17.38 6.00 -18.86
N LEU A 151 17.04 5.80 -17.56
CA LEU A 151 16.49 6.86 -16.72
C LEU A 151 17.48 8.01 -16.50
N ARG A 152 18.76 7.70 -16.26
CA ARG A 152 19.81 8.71 -16.09
C ARG A 152 20.03 9.53 -17.37
N GLU A 153 20.04 8.87 -18.52
CA GLU A 153 20.16 9.51 -19.82
C GLU A 153 18.98 10.45 -20.09
N TYR A 154 17.75 9.99 -19.76
CA TYR A 154 16.56 10.82 -19.87
C TYR A 154 16.63 12.06 -18.96
N ILE A 155 17.04 11.90 -17.71
CA ILE A 155 17.22 13.02 -16.76
C ILE A 155 18.26 14.00 -17.30
N ALA A 156 19.42 13.51 -17.75
CA ALA A 156 20.49 14.34 -18.29
C ALA A 156 20.06 15.16 -19.51
N ALA A 157 19.25 14.55 -20.38
CA ALA A 157 18.72 15.21 -21.58
C ALA A 157 17.60 16.22 -21.30
N ASN A 158 16.99 16.21 -20.11
CA ASN A 158 15.80 16.99 -19.77
C ASN A 158 15.92 17.77 -18.44
N GLN A 159 17.11 18.12 -18.00
CA GLN A 159 17.40 18.68 -16.67
C GLN A 159 16.48 19.83 -16.25
N GLU A 160 16.19 20.77 -17.18
CA GLU A 160 15.35 21.93 -16.89
C GLU A 160 13.84 21.62 -16.77
N LYS A 161 13.42 20.42 -17.20
CA LYS A 161 11.99 20.00 -17.23
C LYS A 161 11.65 18.96 -16.18
N VAL A 162 12.66 18.25 -15.65
CA VAL A 162 12.47 17.20 -14.67
C VAL A 162 12.09 17.82 -13.34
N LYS A 163 10.95 17.39 -12.80
CA LYS A 163 10.47 17.75 -11.46
C LYS A 163 10.65 16.59 -10.49
N GLY A 164 10.61 16.89 -9.21
CA GLY A 164 10.70 15.89 -8.15
C GLY A 164 10.88 16.48 -6.76
N ALA A 165 11.11 15.63 -5.78
CA ALA A 165 11.27 16.02 -4.40
C ALA A 165 12.60 15.47 -3.82
N PRO A 166 13.30 16.24 -2.94
CA PRO A 166 13.20 17.70 -2.79
C PRO A 166 13.57 18.44 -4.08
N SER A 167 13.06 19.65 -4.25
CA SER A 167 13.23 20.41 -5.51
C SER A 167 14.66 20.84 -5.79
N ASP A 168 15.47 21.02 -4.75
CA ASP A 168 16.88 21.46 -4.82
C ASP A 168 17.86 20.29 -5.02
N LYS A 169 17.46 19.08 -4.59
CA LYS A 169 18.25 17.85 -4.73
C LYS A 169 17.33 16.67 -4.97
N ILE A 170 16.82 16.57 -6.19
CA ILE A 170 15.82 15.55 -6.52
C ILE A 170 16.33 14.14 -6.27
N VAL A 171 15.58 13.39 -5.47
CA VAL A 171 15.76 11.95 -5.24
C VAL A 171 14.54 11.16 -5.69
N PHE A 172 13.33 11.71 -5.54
CA PHE A 172 12.07 11.18 -6.09
C PHE A 172 11.73 11.92 -7.37
N TYR A 173 11.79 11.23 -8.49
CA TYR A 173 11.58 11.80 -9.82
C TYR A 173 10.13 11.66 -10.26
N GLU A 174 9.46 12.78 -10.55
CA GLU A 174 8.08 12.83 -11.06
C GLU A 174 8.04 12.54 -12.57
N ILE A 175 8.58 11.39 -12.94
CA ILE A 175 8.57 10.83 -14.29
C ILE A 175 7.78 9.52 -14.23
N TYR A 176 6.81 9.33 -15.12
CA TYR A 176 5.84 8.24 -15.02
C TYR A 176 5.85 7.29 -16.20
N ASN A 177 6.23 7.77 -17.39
CA ASN A 177 6.08 7.04 -18.65
C ASN A 177 7.35 7.06 -19.51
N SER A 178 8.53 7.05 -18.88
CA SER A 178 9.78 6.81 -19.60
C SER A 178 9.78 5.41 -20.23
N GLN A 179 10.61 5.21 -21.26
CA GLN A 179 10.77 3.90 -21.90
C GLN A 179 11.12 2.81 -20.88
N ALA A 180 12.04 3.07 -19.95
CA ALA A 180 12.42 2.15 -18.90
C ALA A 180 11.23 1.75 -18.00
N GLN A 181 10.38 2.73 -17.62
CA GLN A 181 9.20 2.45 -16.80
C GLN A 181 8.14 1.63 -17.54
N ILE A 182 7.96 1.86 -18.85
CA ILE A 182 7.05 1.08 -19.68
C ILE A 182 7.56 -0.36 -19.80
N LEU A 183 8.85 -0.56 -20.11
CA LEU A 183 9.47 -1.87 -20.22
C LEU A 183 9.35 -2.65 -18.89
N ALA A 184 9.66 -2.01 -17.76
CA ALA A 184 9.54 -2.63 -16.45
C ALA A 184 8.09 -3.03 -16.13
N ARG A 185 7.11 -2.14 -16.28
CA ARG A 185 5.69 -2.43 -16.00
C ARG A 185 5.11 -3.52 -16.90
N THR A 186 5.70 -3.76 -18.06
CA THR A 186 5.27 -4.81 -19.00
C THR A 186 6.15 -6.05 -18.95
N HIS A 187 7.17 -6.10 -18.10
CA HIS A 187 8.07 -7.23 -17.99
C HIS A 187 7.32 -8.48 -17.49
N PRO A 188 7.46 -9.65 -18.17
CA PRO A 188 6.67 -10.85 -17.87
C PRO A 188 6.78 -11.32 -16.41
N ALA A 189 7.97 -11.28 -15.82
CA ALA A 189 8.17 -11.72 -14.43
C ALA A 189 7.48 -10.77 -13.44
N LEU A 190 7.48 -9.45 -13.69
CA LEU A 190 6.77 -8.48 -12.85
C LEU A 190 5.25 -8.68 -12.92
N ILE A 191 4.70 -8.88 -14.13
CA ILE A 191 3.28 -9.18 -14.31
C ILE A 191 2.90 -10.51 -13.64
N ALA A 192 3.74 -11.55 -13.76
CA ALA A 192 3.48 -12.86 -13.14
C ALA A 192 3.47 -12.74 -11.60
N THR A 193 4.44 -12.02 -11.01
CA THR A 193 4.49 -11.76 -9.57
C THR A 193 3.26 -10.97 -9.10
N GLN A 194 2.86 -9.92 -9.83
CA GLN A 194 1.65 -9.15 -9.50
C GLN A 194 0.39 -10.02 -9.54
N LYS A 195 0.23 -10.88 -10.56
CA LYS A 195 -0.89 -11.83 -10.64
C LYS A 195 -0.91 -12.77 -9.45
N TYR A 196 0.25 -13.31 -9.07
CA TYR A 196 0.36 -14.18 -7.92
C TYR A 196 -0.04 -13.47 -6.62
N LEU A 197 0.52 -12.31 -6.36
CA LEU A 197 0.23 -11.51 -5.17
C LEU A 197 -1.26 -11.12 -5.07
N LEU A 198 -1.87 -10.74 -6.18
CA LEU A 198 -3.30 -10.43 -6.23
C LEU A 198 -4.15 -11.67 -5.99
N SER A 199 -3.72 -12.86 -6.41
CA SER A 199 -4.44 -14.12 -6.17
C SER A 199 -4.51 -14.53 -4.69
N LEU A 200 -3.69 -13.92 -3.82
CA LEU A 200 -3.73 -14.14 -2.37
C LEU A 200 -4.89 -13.40 -1.69
N TRP A 201 -5.50 -12.46 -2.40
CA TRP A 201 -6.68 -11.74 -1.95
C TRP A 201 -7.96 -12.45 -2.38
N HIS A 202 -9.00 -12.29 -1.61
CA HIS A 202 -10.32 -12.85 -1.89
C HIS A 202 -11.44 -11.84 -1.65
N THR A 203 -12.64 -12.22 -2.01
CA THR A 203 -13.85 -11.43 -1.76
C THR A 203 -14.79 -12.23 -0.86
N SER A 204 -15.18 -11.69 0.29
CA SER A 204 -16.17 -12.30 1.19
C SER A 204 -17.60 -12.13 0.69
N VAL A 205 -17.84 -11.21 -0.25
CA VAL A 205 -19.13 -10.97 -0.91
C VAL A 205 -19.03 -11.43 -2.36
N PRO A 206 -19.98 -12.21 -2.90
CA PRO A 206 -20.00 -12.61 -4.31
C PRO A 206 -20.28 -11.42 -5.23
N ASP A 207 -19.94 -11.57 -6.50
CA ASP A 207 -20.24 -10.63 -7.59
C ASP A 207 -19.79 -9.17 -7.37
N THR A 208 -18.64 -9.00 -6.76
CA THR A 208 -18.08 -7.68 -6.42
C THR A 208 -17.49 -6.90 -7.59
N GLY A 209 -17.47 -7.44 -8.81
CA GLY A 209 -16.88 -6.77 -9.98
C GLY A 209 -15.35 -6.63 -9.91
N VAL A 210 -14.67 -7.49 -9.15
CA VAL A 210 -13.20 -7.48 -8.98
C VAL A 210 -12.56 -8.61 -9.78
N SER A 211 -11.47 -8.30 -10.49
CA SER A 211 -10.56 -9.32 -11.03
C SER A 211 -9.20 -9.23 -10.36
N VAL A 212 -8.91 -10.19 -9.49
CA VAL A 212 -7.58 -10.41 -8.91
C VAL A 212 -6.60 -11.08 -9.88
N ARG A 213 -7.09 -11.56 -11.03
CA ARG A 213 -6.27 -12.21 -12.08
C ARG A 213 -5.75 -11.23 -13.12
N THR A 214 -6.23 -10.00 -13.11
CA THR A 214 -5.92 -8.98 -14.12
C THR A 214 -5.28 -7.78 -13.42
N PRO A 215 -3.95 -7.76 -13.24
CA PRO A 215 -3.26 -6.57 -12.77
C PRO A 215 -3.41 -5.46 -13.81
N ILE A 216 -3.64 -4.24 -13.34
CA ILE A 216 -3.60 -3.06 -14.19
C ILE A 216 -2.25 -2.36 -14.08
N SER A 217 -1.82 -1.68 -15.14
CA SER A 217 -0.65 -0.82 -15.10
C SER A 217 -0.97 0.46 -14.32
N TYR A 218 -0.24 0.69 -13.25
CA TYR A 218 -0.29 1.92 -12.47
C TYR A 218 0.99 2.72 -12.71
N SER A 219 0.85 3.95 -13.17
CA SER A 219 2.00 4.83 -13.40
C SER A 219 2.46 5.44 -12.09
N ASP A 220 3.69 5.15 -11.73
CA ASP A 220 4.30 5.67 -10.51
C ASP A 220 5.72 6.20 -10.81
N ARG A 221 6.33 6.80 -9.82
CA ARG A 221 7.63 7.46 -9.84
C ARG A 221 8.78 6.44 -9.81
N PHE A 222 9.98 6.96 -9.75
CA PHE A 222 11.16 6.20 -9.33
C PHE A 222 12.02 7.07 -8.42
N ARG A 223 12.93 6.43 -7.70
CA ARG A 223 13.87 7.07 -6.81
C ARG A 223 15.30 6.71 -7.21
N ILE A 224 16.18 7.71 -7.24
CA ILE A 224 17.63 7.57 -7.32
C ILE A 224 18.20 8.41 -6.17
N ARG A 225 18.63 7.74 -5.09
CA ARG A 225 19.15 8.39 -3.90
C ARG A 225 20.66 8.19 -3.81
N PRO A 226 21.47 9.26 -3.87
CA PRO A 226 22.90 9.17 -3.64
C PRO A 226 23.20 8.88 -2.16
N PRO A 227 24.43 8.45 -1.81
CA PRO A 227 24.90 8.34 -0.44
C PRO A 227 24.79 9.66 0.33
N GLY A 228 24.69 9.55 1.64
CA GLY A 228 24.63 10.66 2.59
C GLY A 228 23.29 10.78 3.32
N PRO A 229 23.16 11.78 4.19
CA PRO A 229 21.92 12.06 4.91
C PRO A 229 20.81 12.45 3.94
N SER A 230 19.60 12.03 4.26
CA SER A 230 18.43 12.44 3.47
C SER A 230 17.95 13.81 3.93
N VAL A 231 17.76 14.71 2.97
CA VAL A 231 17.03 15.97 3.17
C VAL A 231 15.52 15.77 3.27
N PHE A 232 15.02 14.61 2.84
CA PHE A 232 13.62 14.23 2.92
C PHE A 232 13.53 12.80 3.48
N THR A 233 13.17 12.69 4.76
CA THR A 233 13.02 11.41 5.47
C THR A 233 11.58 10.97 5.43
N LEU A 234 11.38 9.68 5.17
CA LEU A 234 10.08 9.04 5.33
C LEU A 234 10.10 8.24 6.64
N GLY A 235 9.69 8.88 7.72
CA GLY A 235 9.47 8.24 9.02
C GLY A 235 8.45 7.10 8.92
N ALA A 236 8.26 6.35 10.01
CA ALA A 236 7.32 5.25 9.99
C ALA A 236 5.87 5.75 9.78
N HIS A 237 5.17 5.14 8.81
CA HIS A 237 3.83 5.55 8.40
C HIS A 237 3.05 4.39 7.76
N VAL A 238 1.75 4.62 7.54
CA VAL A 238 0.89 3.77 6.71
C VAL A 238 0.25 4.64 5.64
N ASP A 239 0.44 4.29 4.39
CA ASP A 239 -0.14 4.99 3.24
C ASP A 239 -1.67 4.86 3.13
N GLY A 240 -2.27 5.65 2.24
CA GLY A 240 -3.69 5.59 1.95
C GLY A 240 -4.55 6.44 2.91
N GLY A 241 -4.08 7.64 3.21
CA GLY A 241 -4.74 8.58 4.13
C GLY A 241 -4.45 8.28 5.59
N SER A 242 -5.04 9.03 6.49
CA SER A 242 -4.91 8.86 7.93
C SER A 242 -6.27 8.78 8.62
N ILE A 243 -6.88 9.93 8.94
CA ILE A 243 -8.19 10.01 9.60
C ILE A 243 -9.32 9.38 8.77
N GLU A 244 -9.17 9.31 7.46
CA GLU A 244 -10.10 8.68 6.52
C GLU A 244 -10.45 7.23 6.91
N ARG A 245 -9.52 6.51 7.57
CA ARG A 245 -9.73 5.13 8.06
C ARG A 245 -10.89 5.02 9.04
N TRP A 246 -11.15 6.07 9.80
CA TRP A 246 -12.23 6.12 10.78
C TRP A 246 -13.40 6.98 10.30
N GLU A 247 -13.15 8.06 9.56
CA GLU A 247 -14.15 9.01 9.15
C GLU A 247 -15.01 8.51 7.99
N ASP A 248 -14.41 7.90 6.95
CA ASP A 248 -15.18 7.31 5.86
C ASP A 248 -15.86 6.00 6.30
N PRO A 249 -17.21 5.91 6.29
CA PRO A 249 -17.92 4.72 6.74
C PRO A 249 -17.54 3.45 5.96
N ALA A 250 -17.26 3.56 4.66
CA ALA A 250 -16.87 2.44 3.83
C ALA A 250 -15.44 1.98 4.20
N PHE A 251 -14.49 2.92 4.35
CA PHE A 251 -13.13 2.55 4.77
C PHE A 251 -13.13 1.97 6.19
N ARG A 252 -13.90 2.58 7.13
CA ARG A 252 -14.09 2.07 8.49
C ARG A 252 -14.62 0.63 8.52
N SER A 253 -15.45 0.24 7.56
CA SER A 253 -15.99 -1.13 7.48
C SER A 253 -14.91 -2.21 7.30
N VAL A 254 -13.75 -1.86 6.78
CA VAL A 254 -12.56 -2.74 6.69
C VAL A 254 -12.15 -3.22 8.10
N TRP A 255 -12.29 -2.35 9.07
CA TRP A 255 -11.87 -2.57 10.47
C TRP A 255 -13.01 -3.01 11.38
N LYS A 256 -14.17 -3.33 10.84
CA LYS A 256 -15.38 -3.66 11.60
C LYS A 256 -15.10 -4.67 12.72
N ARG A 257 -14.37 -5.76 12.42
CA ARG A 257 -14.03 -6.79 13.41
C ARG A 257 -13.19 -6.26 14.57
N VAL A 258 -12.30 -5.32 14.31
CA VAL A 258 -11.49 -4.67 15.34
C VAL A 258 -12.36 -3.75 16.21
N LEU A 259 -13.25 -2.99 15.58
CA LEU A 259 -14.13 -2.03 16.26
C LEU A 259 -15.29 -2.69 17.04
N GLU A 260 -15.64 -3.94 16.72
CA GLU A 260 -16.59 -4.74 17.51
C GLU A 260 -16.07 -5.02 18.93
N GLY A 261 -14.75 -4.95 19.14
CA GLY A 261 -14.13 -5.20 20.43
C GLY A 261 -14.05 -6.69 20.81
N GLY A 262 -13.80 -6.98 22.08
CA GLY A 262 -13.63 -8.35 22.57
C GLY A 262 -12.50 -9.08 21.85
N ASP A 263 -12.73 -10.34 21.49
CA ASP A 263 -11.82 -11.15 20.68
C ASP A 263 -12.08 -11.06 19.17
N ALA A 264 -13.06 -10.26 18.73
CA ALA A 264 -13.46 -10.19 17.33
C ALA A 264 -12.33 -9.66 16.42
N TRP A 265 -11.39 -8.88 16.93
CA TRP A 265 -10.23 -8.41 16.19
C TRP A 265 -9.36 -9.55 15.62
N LYS A 266 -9.37 -10.74 16.24
CA LYS A 266 -8.68 -11.94 15.73
C LYS A 266 -9.29 -12.48 14.45
N LEU A 267 -10.52 -12.08 14.13
CA LEU A 267 -11.24 -12.43 12.91
C LEU A 267 -11.06 -11.37 11.81
N TYR A 268 -10.28 -10.33 12.07
CA TYR A 268 -9.94 -9.36 11.03
C TYR A 268 -9.11 -10.01 9.92
N ASP A 269 -9.63 -9.95 8.70
CA ASP A 269 -8.97 -10.49 7.52
C ASP A 269 -8.38 -9.35 6.68
N ALA A 270 -7.05 -9.22 6.71
CA ALA A 270 -6.34 -8.20 5.98
C ALA A 270 -6.43 -8.37 4.45
N PHE A 271 -6.77 -9.58 3.98
CA PHE A 271 -6.80 -9.96 2.57
C PHE A 271 -8.20 -9.99 1.96
N ASP A 272 -9.23 -9.53 2.67
CA ASP A 272 -10.58 -9.38 2.10
C ASP A 272 -10.70 -8.05 1.35
N ILE A 273 -11.02 -8.15 0.04
CA ILE A 273 -11.21 -6.98 -0.83
C ILE A 273 -12.57 -6.33 -0.60
N SER A 274 -13.60 -7.13 -0.28
CA SER A 274 -15.00 -6.67 -0.31
C SER A 274 -15.24 -5.36 0.45
N PRO A 275 -14.79 -5.20 1.70
CA PRO A 275 -15.02 -3.95 2.44
C PRO A 275 -14.15 -2.78 1.95
N ARG A 276 -13.17 -3.03 1.06
CA ARG A 276 -12.23 -2.00 0.57
C ARG A 276 -12.65 -1.34 -0.73
N LEU A 277 -13.64 -1.91 -1.44
CA LEU A 277 -14.02 -1.45 -2.79
C LEU A 277 -14.58 -0.04 -2.80
N ASP A 278 -15.40 0.29 -1.81
CA ASP A 278 -16.05 1.60 -1.69
C ASP A 278 -15.27 2.57 -0.78
N ALA A 279 -14.20 2.11 -0.13
CA ALA A 279 -13.38 2.91 0.77
C ALA A 279 -12.80 4.15 0.07
N ILE A 280 -12.96 5.32 0.69
CA ILE A 280 -12.42 6.60 0.21
C ILE A 280 -11.20 6.94 1.06
N GLN A 281 -10.02 6.60 0.55
CA GLN A 281 -8.76 6.88 1.25
C GLN A 281 -8.19 8.27 0.96
N ASP A 282 -8.81 9.01 0.04
CA ASP A 282 -8.47 10.39 -0.32
C ASP A 282 -9.65 11.35 -0.09
N LEU A 283 -10.34 11.21 1.03
CA LEU A 283 -11.54 11.96 1.38
C LEU A 283 -11.34 13.49 1.32
N TYR A 284 -10.14 13.94 1.63
CA TYR A 284 -9.76 15.36 1.61
C TYR A 284 -9.18 15.82 0.26
N ASN A 285 -9.15 14.96 -0.75
CA ASN A 285 -8.67 15.25 -2.10
C ASN A 285 -7.28 15.91 -2.14
N ALA A 286 -6.41 15.54 -1.20
CA ALA A 286 -5.08 16.12 -1.08
C ALA A 286 -4.18 15.79 -2.29
N PRO A 287 -3.25 16.68 -2.66
CA PRO A 287 -2.27 16.41 -3.70
C PRO A 287 -1.48 15.12 -3.42
N ASN A 288 -1.17 14.37 -4.45
CA ASN A 288 -0.36 13.15 -4.39
C ASN A 288 -0.91 12.00 -3.52
N GLN A 289 -2.07 12.17 -2.88
CA GLN A 289 -2.73 11.09 -2.15
C GLN A 289 -3.29 10.04 -3.13
N CYS A 290 -2.99 8.76 -2.88
CA CYS A 290 -3.48 7.66 -3.70
C CYS A 290 -5.00 7.54 -3.60
N SER A 291 -5.66 7.44 -4.74
CA SER A 291 -7.13 7.46 -4.85
C SER A 291 -7.74 6.13 -5.29
N ILE A 292 -6.91 5.13 -5.55
CA ILE A 292 -7.33 3.81 -6.04
C ILE A 292 -7.05 2.72 -5.02
N PHE A 293 -7.73 1.58 -5.14
CA PHE A 293 -7.40 0.41 -4.35
C PHE A 293 -6.12 -0.23 -4.87
N ARG A 294 -5.05 -0.14 -4.07
CA ARG A 294 -3.69 -0.63 -4.34
C ARG A 294 -3.25 -1.58 -3.21
N PRO A 295 -3.70 -2.85 -3.22
CA PRO A 295 -3.54 -3.79 -2.11
C PRO A 295 -2.08 -4.15 -1.79
N TRP A 296 -1.22 -4.15 -2.80
CA TRP A 296 0.21 -4.32 -2.66
C TRP A 296 0.95 -3.11 -3.19
N GLN A 297 1.68 -2.47 -2.31
CA GLN A 297 2.73 -1.54 -2.71
C GLN A 297 3.96 -2.32 -3.12
N GLY A 298 4.83 -1.72 -3.93
CA GLY A 298 6.03 -2.41 -4.34
C GLY A 298 6.94 -1.60 -5.21
N TRP A 299 8.16 -2.11 -5.37
CA TRP A 299 9.15 -1.58 -6.28
C TRP A 299 10.11 -2.66 -6.76
N THR A 300 10.76 -2.37 -7.88
CA THR A 300 11.88 -3.16 -8.41
C THR A 300 13.17 -2.43 -8.11
N ALA A 301 14.17 -3.15 -7.57
CA ALA A 301 15.49 -2.61 -7.28
C ALA A 301 16.24 -2.27 -8.59
N LEU A 302 16.89 -1.13 -8.61
CA LEU A 302 17.77 -0.67 -9.69
C LEU A 302 19.22 -0.53 -9.23
N SER A 303 19.53 -0.92 -8.00
CA SER A 303 20.86 -0.91 -7.39
C SER A 303 21.00 -2.03 -6.37
N HIS A 304 22.24 -2.41 -6.07
CA HIS A 304 22.51 -3.20 -4.88
C HIS A 304 22.30 -2.31 -3.66
N THR A 305 21.40 -2.72 -2.76
CA THR A 305 21.07 -1.90 -1.58
C THR A 305 20.73 -2.82 -0.42
N GLY A 306 21.31 -2.56 0.74
CA GLY A 306 21.10 -3.32 1.97
C GLY A 306 20.87 -2.42 3.19
N PRO A 307 20.81 -3.01 4.39
CA PRO A 307 20.70 -2.25 5.63
C PRO A 307 21.82 -1.20 5.79
N GLY A 308 21.45 0.01 6.20
CA GLY A 308 22.36 1.15 6.31
C GLY A 308 22.64 1.87 4.99
N GLU A 309 22.04 1.43 3.89
CA GLU A 309 22.26 1.98 2.54
C GLU A 309 21.01 2.71 2.00
N GLY A 310 20.19 3.30 2.86
CA GLY A 310 19.00 4.07 2.46
C GLY A 310 17.84 3.21 1.97
N THR A 311 17.72 1.98 2.46
CA THR A 311 16.71 1.00 2.03
C THR A 311 15.35 1.22 2.71
N LEU A 312 14.36 0.43 2.28
CA LEU A 312 13.04 0.33 2.93
C LEU A 312 13.18 -0.30 4.32
N ARG A 313 12.41 0.23 5.26
CA ARG A 313 12.19 -0.36 6.58
C ARG A 313 10.73 -0.75 6.73
N VAL A 314 10.45 -1.84 7.40
CA VAL A 314 9.08 -2.35 7.62
C VAL A 314 8.89 -2.82 9.04
N LEU A 315 7.64 -2.75 9.53
CA LEU A 315 7.20 -3.45 10.74
C LEU A 315 6.56 -4.77 10.30
N PRO A 316 7.26 -5.91 10.35
CA PRO A 316 6.78 -7.17 9.79
C PRO A 316 5.74 -7.86 10.69
N MET A 317 4.63 -7.15 10.93
CA MET A 317 3.53 -7.54 11.81
C MET A 317 2.23 -6.92 11.29
N LEU A 318 1.58 -7.55 10.31
CA LEU A 318 0.47 -6.94 9.59
C LEU A 318 -0.80 -6.77 10.44
N SER A 319 -1.51 -7.86 10.74
CA SER A 319 -2.86 -7.79 11.32
C SER A 319 -2.87 -7.26 12.75
N LEU A 320 -1.89 -7.63 13.56
CA LEU A 320 -1.80 -7.19 14.95
C LEU A 320 -1.46 -5.69 15.05
N ALA A 321 -0.50 -5.20 14.25
CA ALA A 321 -0.20 -3.77 14.19
C ALA A 321 -1.40 -2.95 13.67
N THR A 322 -2.12 -3.47 12.66
CA THR A 322 -3.34 -2.85 12.16
C THR A 322 -4.41 -2.76 13.24
N ALA A 323 -4.68 -3.87 13.97
CA ALA A 323 -5.64 -3.87 15.06
C ALA A 323 -5.28 -2.84 16.14
N TYR A 324 -4.02 -2.77 16.52
CA TYR A 324 -3.54 -1.77 17.47
C TYR A 324 -3.74 -0.34 16.95
N ILE A 325 -3.34 -0.03 15.72
CA ILE A 325 -3.48 1.31 15.13
C ILE A 325 -4.96 1.73 15.10
N VAL A 326 -5.86 0.83 14.74
CA VAL A 326 -7.31 1.10 14.69
C VAL A 326 -7.89 1.38 16.09
N LEU A 327 -7.45 0.66 17.12
CA LEU A 327 -7.88 0.85 18.51
C LEU A 327 -7.23 2.07 19.17
N ARG A 328 -6.05 2.47 18.74
CA ARG A 328 -5.22 3.49 19.40
C ARG A 328 -5.94 4.82 19.70
N PRO A 329 -6.78 5.38 18.83
CA PRO A 329 -7.48 6.64 19.08
C PRO A 329 -8.46 6.61 20.27
N PHE A 330 -8.93 5.46 20.66
CA PHE A 330 -9.90 5.31 21.75
C PHE A 330 -9.26 5.34 23.15
N PHE A 331 -7.92 5.28 23.22
CA PHE A 331 -7.23 5.18 24.50
C PHE A 331 -6.25 6.33 24.69
N ARG A 332 -6.26 6.91 25.87
CA ARG A 332 -5.26 7.90 26.32
C ARG A 332 -4.49 7.41 27.52
N LEU A 333 -3.29 7.92 27.66
CA LEU A 333 -2.48 7.72 28.87
C LEU A 333 -3.18 8.40 30.06
N ARG A 334 -3.25 7.71 31.20
CA ARG A 334 -3.80 8.29 32.44
C ARG A 334 -2.98 9.50 32.87
N SER A 335 -3.64 10.52 33.43
CA SER A 335 -3.01 11.81 33.78
C SER A 335 -1.83 11.67 34.73
N GLU A 336 -1.90 10.71 35.66
CA GLU A 336 -0.83 10.41 36.61
C GLU A 336 0.48 9.92 35.97
N TYR A 337 0.41 9.33 34.78
CA TYR A 337 1.57 8.94 33.98
C TYR A 337 1.93 10.02 32.96
N ALA A 338 0.93 10.66 32.36
CA ALA A 338 1.15 11.70 31.35
C ALA A 338 1.95 12.87 31.92
N SER A 339 1.70 13.25 33.20
CA SER A 339 2.44 14.31 33.89
C SER A 339 3.90 13.98 34.22
N LYS A 340 4.28 12.71 34.16
CA LYS A 340 5.62 12.21 34.49
C LYS A 340 6.45 11.86 33.25
N ALA A 341 5.79 11.63 32.11
CA ALA A 341 6.46 11.26 30.87
C ALA A 341 7.11 12.51 30.26
N SER A 342 8.41 12.61 30.31
CA SER A 342 9.23 13.67 29.72
C SER A 342 9.88 13.25 28.39
N SER A 343 9.86 11.94 28.11
CA SER A 343 10.38 11.38 26.86
C SER A 343 9.50 10.20 26.39
N PRO A 344 9.59 9.79 25.13
CA PRO A 344 8.85 8.61 24.63
C PRO A 344 9.14 7.33 25.41
N THR A 345 10.34 7.20 25.97
CA THR A 345 10.75 6.02 26.75
C THR A 345 10.10 5.95 28.13
N ASP A 346 9.56 7.08 28.63
CA ASP A 346 8.88 7.15 29.91
C ASP A 346 7.40 6.75 29.82
N ILE A 347 6.87 6.56 28.61
CA ILE A 347 5.49 6.17 28.39
C ILE A 347 5.32 4.72 28.78
N PRO A 348 4.47 4.40 29.81
CA PRO A 348 4.26 3.03 30.22
C PRO A 348 3.45 2.26 29.17
N LEU A 349 3.87 1.01 28.94
CA LEU A 349 3.25 0.13 27.93
C LEU A 349 2.17 -0.79 28.53
N GLN A 350 2.04 -0.85 29.86
CA GLN A 350 1.04 -1.70 30.52
C GLN A 350 -0.37 -1.19 30.25
N ALA A 351 -1.28 -2.09 29.95
CA ALA A 351 -2.66 -1.75 29.59
C ALA A 351 -3.37 -0.90 30.67
N ASP A 352 -3.08 -1.14 31.96
CA ASP A 352 -3.69 -0.41 33.07
C ASP A 352 -3.25 1.05 33.19
N ALA A 353 -2.15 1.44 32.54
CA ALA A 353 -1.73 2.84 32.43
C ALA A 353 -2.60 3.63 31.43
N TRP A 354 -3.41 2.97 30.66
CA TRP A 354 -4.27 3.54 29.63
C TRP A 354 -5.74 3.46 29.99
N VAL A 355 -6.53 4.43 29.55
CA VAL A 355 -7.98 4.51 29.83
C VAL A 355 -8.74 4.80 28.56
N LEU A 356 -9.90 4.16 28.40
CA LEU A 356 -10.83 4.43 27.32
C LEU A 356 -11.35 5.89 27.42
N ASP A 357 -11.10 6.69 26.40
CA ASP A 357 -11.48 8.11 26.34
C ASP A 357 -12.18 8.40 24.99
N LEU A 358 -13.49 8.61 25.07
CA LEU A 358 -14.32 8.93 23.91
C LEU A 358 -14.62 10.44 23.82
N GLU A 359 -14.18 11.24 24.80
CA GLU A 359 -14.43 12.67 24.83
C GLU A 359 -13.31 13.48 24.15
N ASN A 360 -12.11 12.93 24.08
CA ASN A 360 -11.01 13.55 23.39
C ASN A 360 -11.14 13.33 21.86
N PRO A 361 -11.17 14.40 21.02
CA PRO A 361 -11.32 14.27 19.57
C PRO A 361 -10.06 13.80 18.84
N GLU A 362 -8.93 13.65 19.51
CA GLU A 362 -7.63 13.36 18.90
C GLU A 362 -7.52 11.94 18.34
N PHE A 363 -6.92 11.84 17.15
CA PHE A 363 -6.53 10.59 16.50
C PHE A 363 -5.01 10.59 16.31
N PRO A 364 -4.26 9.94 17.23
CA PRO A 364 -2.80 10.02 17.24
C PRO A 364 -2.15 9.66 15.90
N GLY A 365 -1.26 10.53 15.43
CA GLY A 365 -0.56 10.38 14.15
C GLY A 365 -1.40 10.65 12.90
N SER A 366 -2.67 11.08 13.05
CA SER A 366 -3.54 11.41 11.92
C SER A 366 -3.56 12.90 11.65
N THR A 367 -3.62 13.26 10.37
CA THR A 367 -3.84 14.62 9.88
C THR A 367 -4.68 14.54 8.60
N PRO A 368 -5.78 15.33 8.47
CA PRO A 368 -6.61 15.32 7.27
C PRO A 368 -5.79 15.56 6.00
N GLY A 369 -5.94 14.67 4.99
CA GLY A 369 -5.24 14.77 3.72
C GLY A 369 -3.74 14.44 3.75
N LYS A 370 -3.25 13.88 4.86
CA LYS A 370 -1.86 13.43 5.01
C LYS A 370 -1.81 11.92 5.27
N THR A 371 -0.60 11.35 5.28
CA THR A 371 -0.38 9.94 5.64
C THR A 371 -0.55 9.70 7.14
N GLN A 372 -0.76 8.44 7.55
CA GLN A 372 -0.81 8.06 8.97
C GLN A 372 0.60 7.97 9.55
N ALA A 373 0.98 8.92 10.37
CA ALA A 373 2.27 8.92 11.05
C ALA A 373 2.27 7.93 12.23
N ILE A 374 3.37 7.19 12.37
CA ILE A 374 3.61 6.24 13.47
C ILE A 374 4.91 6.64 14.16
N THR A 375 4.79 7.15 15.38
CA THR A 375 5.96 7.61 16.17
C THR A 375 6.00 6.91 17.54
N PRO A 376 7.14 6.93 18.25
CA PRO A 376 7.22 6.41 19.61
C PRO A 376 6.26 7.09 20.59
N VAL A 377 5.86 8.34 20.31
CA VAL A 377 4.90 9.11 21.13
C VAL A 377 3.46 8.71 20.80
N THR A 378 3.12 8.69 19.53
CA THR A 378 1.75 8.42 19.09
C THR A 378 1.37 6.96 19.23
N HIS A 379 2.33 6.05 19.01
CA HIS A 379 2.11 4.59 18.99
C HIS A 379 3.18 3.82 19.79
N PRO A 380 3.33 4.08 21.10
CA PRO A 380 4.47 3.59 21.90
C PRO A 380 4.57 2.06 21.96
N HIS A 381 3.42 1.36 21.96
CA HIS A 381 3.38 -0.11 22.06
C HIS A 381 3.96 -0.83 20.83
N LEU A 382 4.06 -0.15 19.69
CA LEU A 382 4.71 -0.73 18.50
C LEU A 382 6.23 -0.79 18.64
N ARG A 383 6.85 -0.05 19.57
CA ARG A 383 8.29 -0.05 19.86
C ARG A 383 9.13 0.12 18.58
N ILE A 384 8.72 1.08 17.71
CA ILE A 384 9.20 1.19 16.33
C ILE A 384 10.72 1.34 16.19
N ASP A 385 11.40 1.84 17.23
CA ASP A 385 12.87 1.92 17.26
C ASP A 385 13.53 0.53 17.20
N LYS A 386 12.83 -0.51 17.68
CA LYS A 386 13.32 -1.90 17.71
C LYS A 386 12.65 -2.79 16.65
N THR A 387 11.47 -2.43 16.19
CA THR A 387 10.61 -3.30 15.38
C THR A 387 10.45 -2.89 13.92
N VAL A 388 10.75 -1.64 13.58
CA VAL A 388 10.80 -1.21 12.17
C VAL A 388 12.21 -1.52 11.65
N VAL A 389 12.31 -2.65 10.96
CA VAL A 389 13.57 -3.26 10.54
C VAL A 389 13.88 -2.96 9.07
N SER A 390 15.16 -2.74 8.76
CA SER A 390 15.61 -2.61 7.38
C SER A 390 15.46 -3.93 6.65
N ILE A 391 14.96 -3.91 5.41
CA ILE A 391 14.85 -5.14 4.62
C ILE A 391 16.24 -5.73 4.31
N PRO A 392 16.35 -7.07 4.12
CA PRO A 392 17.57 -7.69 3.65
C PRO A 392 18.09 -7.08 2.34
N ARG A 393 19.40 -7.23 2.09
CA ARG A 393 20.03 -6.76 0.84
C ARG A 393 19.28 -7.25 -0.39
N VAL A 394 19.06 -6.36 -1.34
CA VAL A 394 18.49 -6.63 -2.67
C VAL A 394 19.51 -6.35 -3.76
N ASN A 395 19.36 -7.03 -4.88
CA ASN A 395 20.13 -6.82 -6.10
C ASN A 395 19.27 -6.15 -7.17
N PRO A 396 19.86 -5.48 -8.18
CA PRO A 396 19.09 -4.98 -9.31
C PRO A 396 18.23 -6.08 -9.93
N GLY A 397 16.94 -5.79 -10.16
CA GLY A 397 15.96 -6.76 -10.64
C GLY A 397 15.17 -7.49 -9.55
N ASP A 398 15.62 -7.49 -8.30
CA ASP A 398 14.80 -7.98 -7.18
C ASP A 398 13.57 -7.10 -7.00
N GLN A 399 12.45 -7.71 -6.60
CA GLN A 399 11.18 -7.05 -6.40
C GLN A 399 10.83 -7.09 -4.92
N VAL A 400 10.36 -5.98 -4.37
CA VAL A 400 9.87 -5.90 -2.99
C VAL A 400 8.42 -5.49 -3.00
N TYR A 401 7.58 -6.25 -2.29
CA TYR A 401 6.17 -5.94 -2.14
C TYR A 401 5.76 -5.95 -0.67
N TRP A 402 4.90 -5.02 -0.28
CA TRP A 402 4.31 -4.98 1.05
C TRP A 402 2.83 -4.62 0.99
N HIS A 403 2.10 -5.14 1.96
CA HIS A 403 0.66 -4.94 2.09
C HIS A 403 0.32 -3.46 2.31
N THR A 404 -0.79 -3.00 1.76
CA THR A 404 -1.23 -1.59 1.84
C THR A 404 -1.36 -1.05 3.27
N ASP A 405 -1.64 -1.90 4.27
CA ASP A 405 -1.77 -1.50 5.67
C ASP A 405 -0.48 -1.67 6.48
N LEU A 406 0.62 -2.08 5.84
CA LEU A 406 1.86 -2.32 6.55
C LEU A 406 2.55 -1.02 6.93
N VAL A 407 2.93 -0.90 8.20
CA VAL A 407 3.80 0.20 8.67
C VAL A 407 5.16 0.08 8.01
N HIS A 408 5.60 1.14 7.36
CA HIS A 408 6.89 1.17 6.70
C HIS A 408 7.56 2.54 6.79
N ALA A 409 8.85 2.58 6.51
CA ALA A 409 9.70 3.76 6.55
C ALA A 409 10.83 3.64 5.53
N VAL A 410 11.62 4.69 5.39
CA VAL A 410 12.89 4.66 4.65
C VAL A 410 14.00 5.05 5.62
N GLU A 411 15.17 4.41 5.51
CA GLU A 411 16.34 4.80 6.32
C GLU A 411 16.69 6.27 6.12
N ALA A 412 16.92 6.98 7.21
CA ALA A 412 17.31 8.39 7.18
C ALA A 412 18.69 8.59 6.53
N ASP A 413 19.64 7.72 6.88
CA ASP A 413 21.01 7.76 6.38
C ASP A 413 21.25 6.74 5.28
N HIS A 414 22.16 7.07 4.37
CA HIS A 414 22.65 6.18 3.34
C HIS A 414 24.19 6.16 3.38
N ASN A 415 24.74 5.14 4.04
CA ASN A 415 26.18 4.99 4.25
C ASN A 415 26.86 4.08 3.21
N GLY A 416 26.12 3.62 2.19
CA GLY A 416 26.62 2.79 1.10
C GLY A 416 27.50 3.58 0.13
N ALA A 417 28.30 2.89 -0.67
CA ALA A 417 29.17 3.50 -1.68
C ALA A 417 28.44 3.88 -2.97
N GLY A 418 27.39 3.15 -3.32
CA GLY A 418 26.57 3.36 -4.52
C GLY A 418 25.26 4.07 -4.19
N ASP A 419 24.45 4.39 -5.20
CA ASP A 419 23.11 4.93 -4.97
C ASP A 419 22.12 3.85 -4.53
N SER A 420 21.05 4.25 -3.85
CA SER A 420 19.86 3.44 -3.52
C SER A 420 18.74 3.81 -4.49
N SER A 421 18.52 2.97 -5.50
CA SER A 421 17.61 3.26 -6.60
C SER A 421 16.53 2.21 -6.75
N VAL A 422 15.28 2.66 -6.90
CA VAL A 422 14.10 1.79 -7.07
C VAL A 422 13.13 2.40 -8.07
N MET A 423 12.38 1.55 -8.77
CA MET A 423 11.25 1.92 -9.61
C MET A 423 9.96 1.41 -8.96
N TYR A 424 9.02 2.30 -8.62
CA TYR A 424 7.77 1.92 -7.96
C TYR A 424 6.84 1.20 -8.93
N ILE A 425 6.52 -0.05 -8.62
CA ILE A 425 5.65 -0.94 -9.41
C ILE A 425 4.78 -1.75 -8.46
N PRO A 426 3.60 -1.23 -8.08
CA PRO A 426 2.67 -1.93 -7.21
C PRO A 426 1.91 -3.04 -7.94
N ALA A 427 1.24 -3.93 -7.19
CA ALA A 427 0.26 -4.84 -7.76
C ALA A 427 -1.17 -4.32 -7.51
N VAL A 428 -1.87 -3.99 -8.57
CA VAL A 428 -3.17 -3.32 -8.54
C VAL A 428 -4.21 -4.16 -9.31
N PRO A 429 -5.32 -4.59 -8.67
CA PRO A 429 -6.33 -5.40 -9.33
C PRO A 429 -7.22 -4.56 -10.25
N LEU A 430 -7.89 -5.21 -11.19
CA LEU A 430 -8.96 -4.59 -11.96
C LEU A 430 -10.22 -4.55 -11.08
N THR A 431 -10.63 -3.34 -10.71
CA THR A 431 -11.93 -3.03 -10.10
C THR A 431 -12.62 -1.97 -10.94
N GLU A 432 -13.89 -1.68 -10.70
CA GLU A 432 -14.58 -0.62 -11.42
C GLU A 432 -13.91 0.75 -11.24
N ARG A 433 -13.53 1.10 -10.00
CA ARG A 433 -12.81 2.35 -9.69
C ARG A 433 -11.43 2.40 -10.36
N ASN A 434 -10.69 1.29 -10.28
CA ASN A 434 -9.36 1.21 -10.88
C ASN A 434 -9.41 1.23 -12.42
N ALA A 435 -10.47 0.68 -13.03
CA ALA A 435 -10.69 0.78 -14.47
C ALA A 435 -10.96 2.23 -14.93
N ALA A 436 -11.72 2.98 -14.13
CA ALA A 436 -11.93 4.41 -14.41
C ALA A 436 -10.61 5.20 -14.35
N TYR A 437 -9.81 4.96 -13.30
CA TYR A 437 -8.46 5.55 -13.19
C TYR A 437 -7.55 5.17 -14.37
N LEU A 438 -7.54 3.90 -14.77
CA LEU A 438 -6.73 3.43 -15.91
C LEU A 438 -7.13 4.12 -17.23
N ARG A 439 -8.41 4.38 -17.44
CA ARG A 439 -8.89 5.15 -18.60
C ARG A 439 -8.33 6.59 -18.55
N ASP A 440 -8.40 7.24 -17.40
CA ASP A 440 -7.91 8.61 -17.23
C ASP A 440 -6.38 8.66 -17.40
N GLN A 441 -5.64 7.67 -16.87
CA GLN A 441 -4.20 7.49 -17.07
C GLN A 441 -3.85 7.33 -18.56
N ARG A 442 -4.62 6.53 -19.30
CA ARG A 442 -4.43 6.37 -20.74
C ARG A 442 -4.68 7.70 -21.49
N ASP A 443 -5.74 8.42 -21.14
CA ASP A 443 -6.10 9.68 -21.81
C ASP A 443 -5.05 10.77 -21.56
N THR A 444 -4.50 10.86 -20.33
CA THR A 444 -3.39 11.78 -20.02
C THR A 444 -2.11 11.38 -20.76
N PHE A 445 -1.79 10.09 -20.81
CA PHE A 445 -0.63 9.58 -21.56
C PHE A 445 -0.71 9.96 -23.06
N LEU A 446 -1.86 9.73 -23.71
CA LEU A 446 -2.05 10.05 -25.12
C LEU A 446 -1.97 11.57 -25.42
N LYS A 447 -2.25 12.42 -24.45
CA LYS A 447 -2.18 13.88 -24.53
C LYS A 447 -0.82 14.44 -24.10
N GLY A 448 0.10 13.60 -23.62
CA GLY A 448 1.39 14.02 -23.09
C GLY A 448 1.32 14.74 -21.74
N TYR A 449 0.28 14.48 -20.93
CA TYR A 449 0.13 15.00 -19.58
C TYR A 449 0.63 13.99 -18.53
N PRO A 450 0.97 14.44 -17.31
CA PRO A 450 1.23 13.55 -16.17
C PRO A 450 0.04 12.62 -15.89
N SER A 451 0.32 11.52 -15.21
CA SER A 451 -0.75 10.62 -14.71
C SER A 451 -1.66 11.33 -13.70
N PRO A 452 -2.95 10.96 -13.65
CA PRO A 452 -3.91 11.58 -12.74
C PRO A 452 -3.59 11.31 -11.28
#